data_f9a89bc4a75982783c6ec9b881acb4ae
#
_entry.id   f9a89bc4a75982783c6ec9b881acb4ae
#
_cell.length_a   1.000
_cell.length_b   1.000
_cell.length_c   1.000
_cell.angle_alpha   90.00
_cell.angle_beta   90.00
_cell.angle_gamma   90.00
#
_symmetry.space_group_name_H-M   'P 1'
#
loop_
_entity.id
_entity.type
_entity.pdbx_description
1 polymer ?
#
loop_
_entity_poly.entity_id
_entity_poly.type
_entity_poly.pdbx_seq_one_letter_code
_entity_poly.pdbx_strand_id
1 'polypeptide(L)'
;MKKDLLNLLDTVQEHGEELPQSERYLLIDGLNLFFRNFSAINAVNSNGVHIGGLGGFFRSLGALIRTIQPTQVYMVFDGVGSSNIRKNIIPEYKSNRNTSRITKHELFDNLEEEDDSKINQIVRIIQYLKTLPVKTVSLPTVEADDIIAYLSSTLPTKPEDRVFIVSSDKDYLQLISDKVIVYRPIEKEYYTTDTVKEKFNITPHNFLLYKLLMGDNSDGVTGIKGLGAKGLFKRFPELATQDLSFNDLINLAETKLKEHIIYARVLHNIPLLEDKYRVMDLSNPMMDDKDKMFIDKFVENTPLNFLPDTFVEMCNEDQIGNLIRNTDYWVRDIFKDLLENQQ
;
A
#
# COMPACT_ATOMS: atom_id res chain seq x y z
N MET A 1 25.20 -22.48 -44.14
CA MET A 1 24.77 -21.12 -43.73
C MET A 1 23.27 -20.92 -43.81
N LYS A 2 22.62 -20.99 -44.98
CA LYS A 2 21.15 -20.76 -45.08
C LYS A 2 20.30 -21.89 -44.45
N LYS A 3 20.80 -23.14 -44.51
CA LYS A 3 20.15 -24.34 -43.94
C LYS A 3 20.31 -24.40 -42.43
N ASP A 4 21.44 -23.93 -41.92
CA ASP A 4 21.73 -23.88 -40.48
C ASP A 4 20.91 -22.78 -39.78
N LEU A 5 20.63 -21.65 -40.51
CA LEU A 5 19.77 -20.59 -40.01
C LEU A 5 18.29 -21.00 -39.95
N LEU A 6 17.82 -21.78 -40.94
CA LEU A 6 16.46 -22.32 -40.95
C LEU A 6 16.27 -23.35 -39.83
N ASN A 7 17.23 -24.25 -39.61
CA ASN A 7 17.18 -25.17 -38.49
C ASN A 7 17.23 -24.47 -37.12
N LEU A 8 17.95 -23.35 -37.02
CA LEU A 8 17.96 -22.52 -35.81
C LEU A 8 16.62 -21.81 -35.57
N LEU A 9 15.96 -21.35 -36.64
CA LEU A 9 14.63 -20.77 -36.60
C LEU A 9 13.54 -21.77 -36.26
N ASP A 10 13.67 -23.02 -36.79
CA ASP A 10 12.76 -24.11 -36.44
C ASP A 10 12.92 -24.53 -34.96
N THR A 11 14.13 -24.56 -34.41
CA THR A 11 14.36 -24.80 -32.97
C THR A 11 13.85 -23.69 -32.08
N VAL A 12 13.81 -22.45 -32.55
CA VAL A 12 13.19 -21.31 -31.83
C VAL A 12 11.66 -21.40 -31.87
N GLN A 13 11.09 -21.93 -32.94
CA GLN A 13 9.63 -22.17 -33.06
C GLN A 13 9.16 -23.41 -32.27
N GLU A 14 9.97 -24.44 -32.17
CA GLU A 14 9.64 -25.66 -31.39
C GLU A 14 9.78 -25.48 -29.87
N HIS A 15 10.48 -24.47 -29.40
CA HIS A 15 10.61 -24.14 -27.96
C HIS A 15 9.74 -22.97 -27.53
N GLY A 16 8.69 -22.67 -28.27
CA GLY A 16 7.62 -21.79 -27.85
C GLY A 16 6.70 -22.46 -26.84
N GLU A 17 7.22 -23.06 -25.78
CA GLU A 17 6.51 -23.12 -24.52
C GLU A 17 6.35 -21.67 -24.11
N GLU A 18 5.13 -21.15 -24.23
CA GLU A 18 4.74 -19.89 -23.59
C GLU A 18 5.17 -20.03 -22.13
N LEU A 19 6.24 -19.31 -21.75
CA LEU A 19 6.63 -19.22 -20.36
C LEU A 19 5.37 -18.77 -19.63
N PRO A 20 4.96 -19.46 -18.56
CA PRO A 20 3.74 -19.11 -17.86
C PRO A 20 3.80 -17.63 -17.53
N GLN A 21 2.83 -16.85 -18.07
CA GLN A 21 2.81 -15.43 -17.89
C GLN A 21 2.82 -15.14 -16.37
N SER A 22 3.88 -14.46 -15.93
CA SER A 22 4.01 -14.06 -14.53
C SER A 22 3.03 -12.95 -14.24
N GLU A 23 2.22 -13.11 -13.20
CA GLU A 23 1.29 -12.08 -12.77
C GLU A 23 2.02 -10.96 -12.03
N ARG A 24 1.64 -9.72 -12.33
CA ARG A 24 2.10 -8.52 -11.63
C ARG A 24 0.90 -7.81 -11.04
N TYR A 25 0.71 -8.01 -9.75
CA TYR A 25 -0.40 -7.41 -9.02
C TYR A 25 -0.02 -6.03 -8.50
N LEU A 26 -0.82 -5.02 -8.78
CA LEU A 26 -0.65 -3.67 -8.26
C LEU A 26 -1.71 -3.41 -7.19
N LEU A 27 -1.31 -3.36 -5.93
CA LEU A 27 -2.17 -3.04 -4.79
C LEU A 27 -1.95 -1.58 -4.38
N ILE A 28 -3.02 -0.80 -4.39
CA ILE A 28 -2.94 0.64 -4.10
C ILE A 28 -3.83 0.97 -2.90
N ASP A 29 -3.23 1.57 -1.88
CA ASP A 29 -3.95 2.24 -0.80
C ASP A 29 -4.61 3.50 -1.36
N GLY A 30 -5.93 3.42 -1.55
CA GLY A 30 -6.71 4.46 -2.24
C GLY A 30 -6.74 5.78 -1.50
N LEU A 31 -6.90 5.75 -0.17
CA LEU A 31 -6.91 6.98 0.62
C LEU A 31 -5.52 7.61 0.70
N ASN A 32 -4.47 6.81 0.85
CA ASN A 32 -3.09 7.32 0.83
C ASN A 32 -2.78 8.00 -0.50
N LEU A 33 -3.15 7.38 -1.62
CA LEU A 33 -2.98 7.95 -2.95
C LEU A 33 -3.78 9.26 -3.10
N PHE A 34 -5.03 9.28 -2.63
CA PHE A 34 -5.90 10.46 -2.69
C PHE A 34 -5.35 11.62 -1.87
N PHE A 35 -5.11 11.43 -0.57
CA PHE A 35 -4.68 12.51 0.32
C PHE A 35 -3.35 13.12 -0.10
N ARG A 36 -2.43 12.32 -0.61
CA ARG A 36 -1.18 12.81 -1.17
C ARG A 36 -1.40 13.78 -2.34
N ASN A 37 -2.27 13.41 -3.28
CA ASN A 37 -2.57 14.26 -4.43
C ASN A 37 -3.40 15.47 -4.04
N PHE A 38 -4.39 15.31 -3.16
CA PHE A 38 -5.18 16.40 -2.62
C PHE A 38 -4.29 17.46 -1.96
N SER A 39 -3.33 17.05 -1.13
CA SER A 39 -2.42 17.97 -0.46
C SER A 39 -1.41 18.63 -1.40
N ALA A 40 -0.94 17.92 -2.43
CA ALA A 40 0.13 18.40 -3.29
C ALA A 40 -0.34 19.31 -4.44
N ILE A 41 -1.61 19.20 -4.88
CA ILE A 41 -2.09 19.83 -6.10
C ILE A 41 -3.18 20.86 -5.79
N ASN A 42 -2.92 22.13 -6.11
CA ASN A 42 -3.85 23.26 -5.90
C ASN A 42 -4.68 23.59 -7.16
N ALA A 43 -5.03 22.56 -7.96
CA ALA A 43 -5.80 22.77 -9.19
C ALA A 43 -7.28 23.00 -8.87
N VAL A 44 -7.85 23.99 -9.51
CA VAL A 44 -9.29 24.26 -9.53
C VAL A 44 -9.82 24.18 -10.96
N ASN A 45 -11.08 23.81 -11.11
CA ASN A 45 -11.76 23.86 -12.40
C ASN A 45 -12.29 25.30 -12.72
N SER A 46 -12.93 25.49 -13.86
CA SER A 46 -13.45 26.80 -14.27
C SER A 46 -14.53 27.35 -13.34
N ASN A 47 -15.14 26.51 -12.51
CA ASN A 47 -16.15 26.90 -11.52
C ASN A 47 -15.53 27.24 -10.15
N GLY A 48 -14.18 27.23 -10.04
CA GLY A 48 -13.47 27.47 -8.78
C GLY A 48 -13.44 26.27 -7.83
N VAL A 49 -13.95 25.10 -8.24
CA VAL A 49 -13.97 23.89 -7.41
C VAL A 49 -12.60 23.22 -7.42
N HIS A 50 -12.07 22.87 -6.25
CA HIS A 50 -10.82 22.14 -6.13
C HIS A 50 -10.96 20.72 -6.71
N ILE A 51 -10.07 20.39 -7.65
CA ILE A 51 -10.03 19.10 -8.36
C ILE A 51 -8.65 18.40 -8.27
N GLY A 52 -7.77 18.94 -7.43
CA GLY A 52 -6.38 18.47 -7.34
C GLY A 52 -6.27 17.02 -6.86
N GLY A 53 -7.12 16.63 -5.90
CA GLY A 53 -7.21 15.25 -5.43
C GLY A 53 -7.69 14.30 -6.53
N LEU A 54 -8.81 14.64 -7.17
CA LEU A 54 -9.45 13.85 -8.23
C LEU A 54 -8.53 13.66 -9.45
N GLY A 55 -8.13 14.74 -10.10
CA GLY A 55 -7.32 14.65 -11.31
C GLY A 55 -5.90 14.14 -11.03
N GLY A 56 -5.33 14.50 -9.87
CA GLY A 56 -4.04 14.00 -9.42
C GLY A 56 -4.03 12.51 -9.15
N PHE A 57 -5.13 11.98 -8.59
CA PHE A 57 -5.32 10.56 -8.35
C PHE A 57 -5.19 9.74 -9.64
N PHE A 58 -5.97 10.08 -10.67
CA PHE A 58 -5.92 9.36 -11.95
C PHE A 58 -4.61 9.57 -12.69
N ARG A 59 -4.04 10.77 -12.66
CA ARG A 59 -2.70 11.01 -13.22
C ARG A 59 -1.64 10.12 -12.54
N SER A 60 -1.71 9.98 -11.22
CA SER A 60 -0.80 9.11 -10.46
C SER A 60 -1.05 7.63 -10.76
N LEU A 61 -2.32 7.20 -10.84
CA LEU A 61 -2.69 5.84 -11.22
C LEU A 61 -2.14 5.49 -12.61
N GLY A 62 -2.32 6.35 -13.60
CA GLY A 62 -1.78 6.13 -14.95
C GLY A 62 -0.25 6.06 -14.98
N ALA A 63 0.44 6.89 -14.19
CA ALA A 63 1.90 6.82 -14.07
C ALA A 63 2.35 5.50 -13.43
N LEU A 64 1.65 5.02 -12.41
CA LEU A 64 1.95 3.74 -11.75
C LEU A 64 1.75 2.55 -12.71
N ILE A 65 0.64 2.52 -13.46
CA ILE A 65 0.37 1.48 -14.44
C ILE A 65 1.47 1.45 -15.51
N ARG A 66 1.86 2.59 -16.07
CA ARG A 66 2.96 2.68 -17.06
C ARG A 66 4.30 2.22 -16.49
N THR A 67 4.58 2.53 -15.23
CA THR A 67 5.89 2.23 -14.61
C THR A 67 6.00 0.77 -14.20
N ILE A 68 4.94 0.22 -13.61
CA ILE A 68 4.93 -1.15 -13.03
C ILE A 68 4.49 -2.16 -14.08
N GLN A 69 3.67 -1.74 -15.06
CA GLN A 69 3.06 -2.60 -16.09
C GLN A 69 2.36 -3.82 -15.44
N PRO A 70 1.40 -3.59 -14.56
CA PRO A 70 0.70 -4.66 -13.87
C PRO A 70 -0.21 -5.44 -14.81
N THR A 71 -0.46 -6.71 -14.48
CA THR A 71 -1.50 -7.54 -15.13
C THR A 71 -2.85 -7.35 -14.47
N GLN A 72 -2.86 -7.03 -13.16
CA GLN A 72 -4.08 -6.74 -12.40
C GLN A 72 -3.86 -5.56 -11.44
N VAL A 73 -4.88 -4.73 -11.29
CA VAL A 73 -4.87 -3.56 -10.40
C VAL A 73 -5.98 -3.66 -9.38
N TYR A 74 -5.60 -3.53 -8.10
CA TYR A 74 -6.52 -3.50 -6.96
C TYR A 74 -6.42 -2.14 -6.28
N MET A 75 -7.56 -1.47 -6.15
CA MET A 75 -7.71 -0.24 -5.40
C MET A 75 -8.44 -0.55 -4.09
N VAL A 76 -7.77 -0.35 -2.98
CA VAL A 76 -8.26 -0.72 -1.65
C VAL A 76 -8.57 0.52 -0.84
N PHE A 77 -9.75 0.56 -0.24
CA PHE A 77 -10.18 1.64 0.64
C PHE A 77 -10.52 1.13 2.03
N ASP A 78 -10.34 1.97 3.04
CA ASP A 78 -10.81 1.70 4.39
C ASP A 78 -12.33 1.51 4.42
N GLY A 79 -12.78 0.55 5.20
CA GLY A 79 -14.20 0.35 5.46
C GLY A 79 -14.76 1.32 6.49
N VAL A 80 -16.08 1.48 6.49
CA VAL A 80 -16.77 2.26 7.53
C VAL A 80 -16.53 1.62 8.90
N GLY A 81 -16.00 2.40 9.85
CA GLY A 81 -15.70 1.90 11.19
C GLY A 81 -14.46 1.01 11.28
N SER A 82 -13.59 1.00 10.28
CA SER A 82 -12.42 0.14 10.17
C SER A 82 -11.47 0.21 11.37
N SER A 83 -11.31 1.38 11.98
CA SER A 83 -10.43 1.55 13.15
C SER A 83 -11.03 1.04 14.48
N ASN A 84 -12.30 0.63 14.52
CA ASN A 84 -12.97 0.27 15.78
C ASN A 84 -12.34 -0.93 16.49
N ILE A 85 -11.93 -1.94 15.73
CA ILE A 85 -11.30 -3.15 16.29
C ILE A 85 -10.00 -2.75 17.01
N ARG A 86 -9.17 -1.94 16.35
CA ARG A 86 -7.90 -1.47 16.92
C ARG A 86 -8.10 -0.52 18.10
N LYS A 87 -9.11 0.36 18.06
CA LYS A 87 -9.47 1.25 19.17
C LYS A 87 -9.99 0.51 20.40
N ASN A 88 -10.61 -0.66 20.23
CA ASN A 88 -11.01 -1.51 21.35
C ASN A 88 -9.79 -2.10 22.09
N ILE A 89 -8.66 -2.25 21.41
CA ILE A 89 -7.41 -2.74 22.00
C ILE A 89 -6.59 -1.56 22.54
N ILE A 90 -6.43 -0.51 21.72
CA ILE A 90 -5.70 0.72 22.06
C ILE A 90 -6.63 1.91 21.84
N PRO A 91 -7.28 2.47 22.87
CA PRO A 91 -8.22 3.57 22.74
C PRO A 91 -7.64 4.81 22.03
N GLU A 92 -6.34 5.06 22.20
CA GLU A 92 -5.63 6.17 21.58
C GLU A 92 -5.18 5.89 20.13
N TYR A 93 -5.50 4.73 19.57
CA TYR A 93 -5.12 4.39 18.20
C TYR A 93 -5.61 5.46 17.21
N LYS A 94 -4.68 6.01 16.44
CA LYS A 94 -4.91 7.10 15.46
C LYS A 94 -5.55 8.37 16.05
N SER A 95 -5.54 8.58 17.38
CA SER A 95 -6.12 9.78 18.01
C SER A 95 -5.44 11.08 17.55
N ASN A 96 -4.14 11.02 17.24
CA ASN A 96 -3.37 12.16 16.75
C ASN A 96 -3.82 12.65 15.36
N ARG A 97 -4.57 11.83 14.61
CA ARG A 97 -5.14 12.21 13.30
C ARG A 97 -6.34 13.16 13.44
N ASN A 98 -6.92 13.27 14.63
CA ASN A 98 -8.06 14.16 14.91
C ASN A 98 -7.69 15.64 15.10
N THR A 99 -6.42 16.01 15.06
CA THR A 99 -6.00 17.42 15.03
C THR A 99 -6.09 17.95 13.61
N SER A 100 -7.31 18.02 13.11
CA SER A 100 -7.62 18.50 11.77
C SER A 100 -7.23 19.97 11.63
N ARG A 101 -6.25 20.24 10.79
CA ARG A 101 -5.88 21.59 10.36
C ARG A 101 -6.22 21.73 8.89
N ILE A 102 -6.69 22.89 8.49
CA ILE A 102 -6.84 23.22 7.07
C ILE A 102 -5.46 23.04 6.43
N THR A 103 -5.39 22.23 5.41
CA THR A 103 -4.15 21.97 4.66
C THR A 103 -3.99 22.91 3.47
N LYS A 104 -5.11 23.51 3.00
CA LYS A 104 -5.21 24.39 1.83
C LYS A 104 -5.90 25.71 2.15
N HIS A 105 -5.25 26.49 3.01
CA HIS A 105 -5.74 27.84 3.40
C HIS A 105 -5.96 28.81 2.23
N GLU A 106 -5.38 28.53 1.06
CA GLU A 106 -5.56 29.35 -0.13
C GLU A 106 -6.88 29.04 -0.88
N LEU A 107 -7.49 27.89 -0.58
CA LEU A 107 -8.66 27.37 -1.31
C LEU A 107 -9.91 27.22 -0.43
N PHE A 108 -9.75 27.11 0.88
CA PHE A 108 -10.85 26.86 1.82
C PHE A 108 -10.78 27.84 2.99
N ASP A 109 -11.93 28.40 3.36
CA ASP A 109 -12.04 29.36 4.46
C ASP A 109 -12.09 28.65 5.82
N ASN A 110 -12.61 27.41 5.84
CA ASN A 110 -12.75 26.62 7.06
C ASN A 110 -12.54 25.12 6.79
N LEU A 111 -12.46 24.35 7.88
CA LEU A 111 -12.19 22.93 7.84
C LEU A 111 -13.35 22.11 7.22
N GLU A 112 -14.59 22.53 7.46
CA GLU A 112 -15.79 21.88 6.96
C GLU A 112 -15.82 21.88 5.42
N GLU A 113 -15.51 23.03 4.80
CA GLU A 113 -15.41 23.16 3.34
C GLU A 113 -14.30 22.26 2.76
N GLU A 114 -13.13 22.21 3.42
CA GLU A 114 -12.05 21.33 2.99
C GLU A 114 -12.45 19.86 3.09
N ASP A 115 -13.13 19.45 4.18
CA ASP A 115 -13.56 18.08 4.40
C ASP A 115 -14.68 17.69 3.43
N ASP A 116 -15.64 18.56 3.16
CA ASP A 116 -16.66 18.37 2.13
C ASP A 116 -16.04 18.18 0.74
N SER A 117 -15.03 18.99 0.41
CA SER A 117 -14.29 18.84 -0.85
C SER A 117 -13.58 17.49 -0.94
N LYS A 118 -12.94 17.03 0.16
CA LYS A 118 -12.31 15.69 0.20
C LYS A 118 -13.34 14.59 -0.02
N ILE A 119 -14.46 14.62 0.69
CA ILE A 119 -15.53 13.63 0.60
C ILE A 119 -16.08 13.57 -0.83
N ASN A 120 -16.43 14.74 -1.41
CA ASN A 120 -16.97 14.83 -2.75
C ASN A 120 -16.01 14.26 -3.79
N GLN A 121 -14.71 14.57 -3.70
CA GLN A 121 -13.71 14.03 -4.62
C GLN A 121 -13.51 12.52 -4.44
N ILE A 122 -13.52 11.98 -3.21
CA ILE A 122 -13.43 10.52 -2.98
C ILE A 122 -14.64 9.80 -3.58
N VAL A 123 -15.84 10.32 -3.34
CA VAL A 123 -17.07 9.74 -3.93
C VAL A 123 -16.98 9.74 -5.46
N ARG A 124 -16.51 10.84 -6.03
CA ARG A 124 -16.34 10.96 -7.48
C ARG A 124 -15.28 9.99 -8.01
N ILE A 125 -14.15 9.82 -7.32
CA ILE A 125 -13.10 8.84 -7.65
C ILE A 125 -13.69 7.42 -7.72
N ILE A 126 -14.51 7.03 -6.73
CA ILE A 126 -15.16 5.70 -6.72
C ILE A 126 -16.08 5.53 -7.94
N GLN A 127 -16.78 6.59 -8.37
CA GLN A 127 -17.60 6.53 -9.58
C GLN A 127 -16.74 6.32 -10.86
N TYR A 128 -15.64 7.03 -11.00
CA TYR A 128 -14.69 6.85 -12.10
C TYR A 128 -14.07 5.45 -12.11
N LEU A 129 -13.68 4.92 -10.95
CA LEU A 129 -13.09 3.58 -10.86
C LEU A 129 -14.02 2.48 -11.38
N LYS A 130 -15.34 2.67 -11.31
CA LYS A 130 -16.33 1.73 -11.89
C LYS A 130 -16.29 1.69 -13.41
N THR A 131 -15.70 2.68 -14.08
CA THR A 131 -15.55 2.73 -15.53
C THR A 131 -14.22 2.16 -16.03
N LEU A 132 -13.32 1.78 -15.11
CA LEU A 132 -11.98 1.34 -15.40
C LEU A 132 -11.77 -0.13 -15.04
N PRO A 133 -10.84 -0.84 -15.71
CA PRO A 133 -10.52 -2.23 -15.41
C PRO A 133 -9.65 -2.34 -14.13
N VAL A 134 -10.18 -1.81 -13.03
CA VAL A 134 -9.55 -1.77 -11.71
C VAL A 134 -10.48 -2.41 -10.69
N LYS A 135 -10.05 -3.47 -10.04
CA LYS A 135 -10.79 -4.10 -8.96
C LYS A 135 -10.76 -3.20 -7.73
N THR A 136 -11.91 -2.68 -7.33
CA THR A 136 -12.04 -1.75 -6.20
C THR A 136 -12.74 -2.42 -5.04
N VAL A 137 -12.12 -2.44 -3.86
CA VAL A 137 -12.63 -3.12 -2.67
C VAL A 137 -12.53 -2.27 -1.41
N SER A 138 -13.54 -2.41 -0.56
CA SER A 138 -13.61 -1.90 0.81
C SER A 138 -14.50 -2.85 1.61
N LEU A 139 -14.14 -3.16 2.84
CA LEU A 139 -14.94 -3.99 3.74
C LEU A 139 -15.31 -3.21 5.00
N PRO A 140 -16.57 -3.22 5.43
CA PRO A 140 -16.96 -2.62 6.69
C PRO A 140 -16.09 -3.15 7.83
N THR A 141 -15.68 -2.28 8.73
CA THR A 141 -14.84 -2.58 9.91
C THR A 141 -13.43 -3.06 9.66
N VAL A 142 -13.00 -3.22 8.41
CA VAL A 142 -11.64 -3.65 8.04
C VAL A 142 -10.85 -2.46 7.48
N GLU A 143 -9.62 -2.28 7.91
CA GLU A 143 -8.72 -1.26 7.36
C GLU A 143 -8.14 -1.71 6.01
N ALA A 144 -7.83 -0.76 5.14
CA ALA A 144 -7.19 -1.02 3.85
C ALA A 144 -5.88 -1.80 4.01
N ASP A 145 -5.14 -1.52 5.10
CA ASP A 145 -3.87 -2.17 5.40
C ASP A 145 -4.02 -3.69 5.56
N ASP A 146 -5.10 -4.13 6.24
CA ASP A 146 -5.39 -5.55 6.44
C ASP A 146 -5.75 -6.25 5.12
N ILE A 147 -6.58 -5.60 4.29
CA ILE A 147 -6.97 -6.14 2.98
C ILE A 147 -5.74 -6.24 2.06
N ILE A 148 -4.89 -5.20 2.01
CA ILE A 148 -3.66 -5.20 1.23
C ILE A 148 -2.70 -6.29 1.71
N ALA A 149 -2.55 -6.45 3.03
CA ALA A 149 -1.71 -7.49 3.62
C ALA A 149 -2.22 -8.89 3.22
N TYR A 150 -3.51 -9.14 3.35
CA TYR A 150 -4.12 -10.39 2.93
C TYR A 150 -3.92 -10.67 1.44
N LEU A 151 -4.25 -9.71 0.57
CA LEU A 151 -4.06 -9.84 -0.88
C LEU A 151 -2.59 -10.07 -1.25
N SER A 152 -1.65 -9.38 -0.59
CA SER A 152 -0.23 -9.53 -0.88
C SER A 152 0.31 -10.92 -0.59
N SER A 153 -0.31 -11.63 0.35
CA SER A 153 0.07 -13.00 0.71
C SER A 153 -0.63 -14.08 -0.12
N THR A 154 -1.84 -13.80 -0.63
CA THR A 154 -2.69 -14.80 -1.30
C THR A 154 -2.66 -14.73 -2.82
N LEU A 155 -2.43 -13.54 -3.42
CA LEU A 155 -2.41 -13.38 -4.87
C LEU A 155 -1.22 -14.06 -5.57
N PRO A 156 0.03 -13.98 -5.09
CA PRO A 156 1.17 -14.51 -5.82
C PRO A 156 1.27 -16.03 -5.64
N THR A 157 0.56 -16.79 -6.49
CA THR A 157 0.50 -18.26 -6.43
C THR A 157 1.70 -18.94 -7.06
N LYS A 158 2.32 -18.31 -8.08
CA LYS A 158 3.50 -18.83 -8.78
C LYS A 158 4.80 -18.21 -8.23
N PRO A 159 5.96 -18.87 -8.38
CA PRO A 159 7.26 -18.30 -7.94
C PRO A 159 7.61 -16.97 -8.63
N GLU A 160 7.25 -16.83 -9.90
CA GLU A 160 7.52 -15.67 -10.74
C GLU A 160 6.55 -14.50 -10.52
N ASP A 161 5.41 -14.72 -9.87
CA ASP A 161 4.44 -13.66 -9.57
C ASP A 161 5.05 -12.59 -8.65
N ARG A 162 4.66 -11.36 -8.87
CA ARG A 162 5.09 -10.20 -8.06
C ARG A 162 3.91 -9.35 -7.66
N VAL A 163 3.97 -8.86 -6.44
CA VAL A 163 3.01 -7.92 -5.87
C VAL A 163 3.74 -6.60 -5.61
N PHE A 164 3.17 -5.52 -6.11
CA PHE A 164 3.63 -4.16 -5.90
C PHE A 164 2.61 -3.42 -5.02
N ILE A 165 2.97 -3.14 -3.77
CA ILE A 165 2.16 -2.32 -2.87
C ILE A 165 2.58 -0.87 -3.06
N VAL A 166 1.62 0.01 -3.34
CA VAL A 166 1.85 1.46 -3.49
C VAL A 166 1.27 2.20 -2.31
N SER A 167 2.12 2.65 -1.42
CA SER A 167 1.75 3.52 -0.29
C SER A 167 2.95 4.30 0.24
N SER A 168 2.68 5.43 0.87
CA SER A 168 3.67 6.19 1.65
C SER A 168 3.82 5.66 3.07
N ASP A 169 2.94 4.74 3.49
CA ASP A 169 2.99 4.15 4.81
C ASP A 169 4.16 3.17 4.92
N LYS A 170 4.92 3.29 6.01
CA LYS A 170 6.06 2.40 6.27
C LYS A 170 5.62 1.05 6.83
N ASP A 171 4.39 0.92 7.29
CA ASP A 171 3.93 -0.33 7.89
C ASP A 171 3.93 -1.47 6.89
N TYR A 172 3.71 -1.18 5.61
CA TYR A 172 3.84 -2.17 4.55
C TYR A 172 5.26 -2.73 4.35
N LEU A 173 6.31 -2.09 4.89
CA LEU A 173 7.67 -2.60 4.77
C LEU A 173 7.87 -3.95 5.47
N GLN A 174 7.03 -4.29 6.44
CA GLN A 174 7.01 -5.60 7.09
C GLN A 174 6.53 -6.73 6.17
N LEU A 175 5.80 -6.40 5.09
CA LEU A 175 5.27 -7.37 4.12
C LEU A 175 6.24 -7.71 2.99
N ILE A 176 7.35 -6.99 2.89
CA ILE A 176 8.33 -7.19 1.82
C ILE A 176 8.93 -8.59 1.88
N SER A 177 8.96 -9.24 0.72
CA SER A 177 9.50 -10.58 0.54
C SER A 177 10.08 -10.72 -0.88
N ASP A 178 10.48 -11.91 -1.28
CA ASP A 178 10.91 -12.18 -2.65
C ASP A 178 9.81 -11.91 -3.69
N LYS A 179 8.52 -11.98 -3.27
CA LYS A 179 7.37 -11.73 -4.14
C LYS A 179 6.73 -10.36 -3.95
N VAL A 180 6.91 -9.72 -2.79
CA VAL A 180 6.25 -8.46 -2.43
C VAL A 180 7.25 -7.32 -2.39
N ILE A 181 6.97 -6.29 -3.17
CA ILE A 181 7.76 -5.07 -3.31
C ILE A 181 6.88 -3.88 -2.90
N VAL A 182 7.41 -2.95 -2.11
CA VAL A 182 6.70 -1.70 -1.76
C VAL A 182 7.27 -0.56 -2.59
N TYR A 183 6.42 0.09 -3.39
CA TYR A 183 6.77 1.34 -4.07
C TYR A 183 6.31 2.52 -3.23
N ARG A 184 7.25 3.37 -2.84
CA ARG A 184 6.99 4.59 -2.06
C ARG A 184 6.99 5.81 -2.97
N PRO A 185 5.79 6.37 -3.27
CA PRO A 185 5.67 7.39 -4.33
C PRO A 185 6.31 8.74 -3.98
N ILE A 186 6.50 9.05 -2.71
CA ILE A 186 7.16 10.32 -2.28
C ILE A 186 8.64 10.26 -2.61
N GLU A 187 9.28 9.16 -2.23
CA GLU A 187 10.70 8.90 -2.49
C GLU A 187 10.95 8.46 -3.95
N LYS A 188 9.90 8.04 -4.65
CA LYS A 188 9.95 7.42 -5.99
C LYS A 188 10.87 6.21 -6.03
N GLU A 189 10.80 5.39 -5.02
CA GLU A 189 11.73 4.29 -4.78
C GLU A 189 11.00 2.97 -4.51
N TYR A 190 11.57 1.89 -5.02
CA TYR A 190 11.16 0.52 -4.72
C TYR A 190 11.90 0.03 -3.47
N TYR A 191 11.13 -0.43 -2.50
CA TYR A 191 11.65 -1.07 -1.31
C TYR A 191 11.54 -2.59 -1.48
N THR A 192 12.69 -3.23 -1.50
CA THR A 192 12.89 -4.69 -1.53
C THR A 192 13.55 -5.13 -0.23
N THR A 193 13.77 -6.43 -0.06
CA THR A 193 14.52 -6.98 1.08
C THR A 193 15.89 -6.30 1.22
N ASP A 194 16.61 -6.09 0.11
CA ASP A 194 17.92 -5.45 0.10
C ASP A 194 17.83 -3.97 0.51
N THR A 195 16.85 -3.25 -0.01
CA THR A 195 16.64 -1.83 0.32
C THR A 195 16.32 -1.64 1.83
N VAL A 196 15.49 -2.52 2.41
CA VAL A 196 15.19 -2.48 3.85
C VAL A 196 16.45 -2.78 4.66
N LYS A 197 17.21 -3.78 4.26
CA LYS A 197 18.46 -4.13 4.92
C LYS A 197 19.50 -3.01 4.84
N GLU A 198 19.63 -2.38 3.68
CA GLU A 198 20.56 -1.26 3.48
C GLU A 198 20.18 -0.04 4.33
N LYS A 199 18.88 0.35 4.34
CA LYS A 199 18.42 1.57 5.00
C LYS A 199 18.22 1.44 6.50
N PHE A 200 17.74 0.27 6.95
CA PHE A 200 17.35 0.05 8.35
C PHE A 200 18.23 -0.97 9.07
N ASN A 201 19.10 -1.69 8.35
CA ASN A 201 19.95 -2.77 8.87
C ASN A 201 19.16 -3.87 9.61
N ILE A 202 18.00 -4.24 9.08
CA ILE A 202 17.10 -5.29 9.56
C ILE A 202 16.59 -6.14 8.41
N THR A 203 16.02 -7.31 8.69
CA THR A 203 15.16 -8.00 7.73
C THR A 203 13.78 -7.32 7.68
N PRO A 204 13.04 -7.39 6.55
CA PRO A 204 11.69 -6.82 6.47
C PRO A 204 10.75 -7.35 7.55
N HIS A 205 10.79 -8.64 7.84
CA HIS A 205 10.00 -9.29 8.89
C HIS A 205 10.16 -8.59 10.26
N ASN A 206 11.36 -8.11 10.56
CA ASN A 206 11.66 -7.41 11.80
C ASN A 206 11.25 -5.93 11.82
N PHE A 207 10.65 -5.42 10.74
CA PHE A 207 10.33 -4.00 10.65
C PHE A 207 9.36 -3.55 11.76
N LEU A 208 8.38 -4.37 12.10
CA LEU A 208 7.47 -4.11 13.21
C LEU A 208 8.22 -4.07 14.56
N LEU A 209 9.06 -5.05 14.84
CA LEU A 209 9.87 -5.05 16.08
C LEU A 209 10.79 -3.83 16.16
N TYR A 210 11.37 -3.44 15.02
CA TYR A 210 12.16 -2.22 14.90
C TYR A 210 11.35 -0.98 15.31
N LYS A 211 10.12 -0.81 14.76
CA LYS A 211 9.22 0.30 15.11
C LYS A 211 8.87 0.31 16.59
N LEU A 212 8.54 -0.84 17.17
CA LEU A 212 8.19 -0.96 18.58
C LEU A 212 9.36 -0.57 19.51
N LEU A 213 10.57 -0.97 19.16
CA LEU A 213 11.76 -0.69 19.96
C LEU A 213 12.23 0.76 19.80
N MET A 214 12.22 1.28 18.59
CA MET A 214 12.68 2.64 18.27
C MET A 214 11.63 3.72 18.55
N GLY A 215 10.36 3.35 18.49
CA GLY A 215 9.22 4.23 18.48
C GLY A 215 8.87 4.73 17.08
N ASP A 216 7.62 5.11 16.92
CA ASP A 216 7.10 5.79 15.74
C ASP A 216 6.11 6.87 16.16
N ASN A 217 6.48 8.13 15.93
CA ASN A 217 5.65 9.27 16.31
C ASN A 217 4.37 9.37 15.46
N SER A 218 4.37 8.85 14.23
CA SER A 218 3.21 8.88 13.34
C SER A 218 2.06 8.04 13.89
N ASP A 219 2.39 6.92 14.55
CA ASP A 219 1.40 6.00 15.13
C ASP A 219 1.29 6.12 16.66
N GLY A 220 1.91 7.14 17.24
CA GLY A 220 1.91 7.33 18.70
C GLY A 220 2.67 6.23 19.46
N VAL A 221 3.59 5.53 18.80
CA VAL A 221 4.40 4.48 19.42
C VAL A 221 5.58 5.10 20.13
N THR A 222 5.57 5.06 21.45
CA THR A 222 6.72 5.44 22.27
C THR A 222 7.72 4.28 22.29
N GLY A 223 8.92 4.51 21.77
CA GLY A 223 9.99 3.51 21.78
C GLY A 223 10.56 3.28 23.19
N ILE A 224 11.50 2.35 23.29
CA ILE A 224 12.17 2.02 24.56
C ILE A 224 13.10 3.16 24.96
N LYS A 225 12.84 3.76 26.14
CA LYS A 225 13.60 4.90 26.64
C LYS A 225 15.10 4.59 26.73
N GLY A 226 15.90 5.42 26.04
CA GLY A 226 17.36 5.28 26.00
C GLY A 226 17.88 4.26 24.99
N LEU A 227 17.00 3.75 24.12
CA LEU A 227 17.38 2.91 22.97
C LEU A 227 17.34 3.76 21.70
N GLY A 228 18.50 4.13 21.21
CA GLY A 228 18.66 4.77 19.90
C GLY A 228 19.21 3.78 18.87
N ALA A 229 19.25 4.16 17.58
CA ALA A 229 19.65 3.27 16.49
C ALA A 229 20.99 2.55 16.72
N LYS A 230 22.03 3.27 17.15
CA LYS A 230 23.32 2.64 17.47
C LYS A 230 23.23 1.66 18.66
N GLY A 231 22.37 1.96 19.63
CA GLY A 231 22.14 1.11 20.79
C GLY A 231 21.33 -0.13 20.43
N LEU A 232 20.41 -0.04 19.51
CA LEU A 232 19.56 -1.14 19.05
C LEU A 232 20.43 -2.29 18.51
N PHE A 233 21.23 -2.05 17.50
CA PHE A 233 22.03 -3.10 16.84
C PHE A 233 23.19 -3.63 17.72
N LYS A 234 23.61 -2.85 18.71
CA LYS A 234 24.55 -3.37 19.71
C LYS A 234 23.91 -4.40 20.64
N ARG A 235 22.61 -4.30 20.90
CA ARG A 235 21.89 -5.15 21.86
C ARG A 235 21.07 -6.24 21.23
N PHE A 236 20.53 -5.95 20.05
CA PHE A 236 19.70 -6.86 19.25
C PHE A 236 20.28 -7.01 17.85
N PRO A 237 21.53 -7.52 17.70
CA PRO A 237 22.15 -7.71 16.38
C PRO A 237 21.39 -8.73 15.54
N GLU A 238 20.62 -9.60 16.18
CA GLU A 238 19.79 -10.64 15.57
C GLU A 238 18.75 -10.03 14.60
N LEU A 239 18.26 -8.81 14.88
CA LEU A 239 17.33 -8.09 14.01
C LEU A 239 17.84 -7.89 12.57
N ALA A 240 19.17 -7.88 12.39
CA ALA A 240 19.78 -7.71 11.08
C ALA A 240 19.95 -9.02 10.30
N THR A 241 19.89 -10.17 10.96
CA THR A 241 20.32 -11.45 10.39
C THR A 241 19.31 -12.58 10.47
N GLN A 242 18.30 -12.45 11.33
CA GLN A 242 17.29 -13.48 11.58
C GLN A 242 15.92 -12.84 11.64
N ASP A 243 14.91 -13.55 11.18
CA ASP A 243 13.51 -13.17 11.40
C ASP A 243 13.14 -13.54 12.84
N LEU A 244 12.68 -12.57 13.60
CA LEU A 244 12.32 -12.72 15.01
C LEU A 244 10.82 -12.53 15.19
N SER A 245 10.22 -13.41 15.98
CA SER A 245 8.88 -13.20 16.52
C SER A 245 8.94 -12.27 17.75
N PHE A 246 7.77 -11.78 18.18
CA PHE A 246 7.68 -11.02 19.42
C PHE A 246 8.17 -11.83 20.63
N ASN A 247 7.88 -13.13 20.67
CA ASN A 247 8.37 -14.02 21.73
C ASN A 247 9.88 -14.19 21.69
N ASP A 248 10.50 -14.23 20.51
CA ASP A 248 11.97 -14.31 20.40
C ASP A 248 12.62 -13.04 20.95
N LEU A 249 12.03 -11.87 20.71
CA LEU A 249 12.48 -10.60 21.29
C LEU A 249 12.44 -10.64 22.84
N ILE A 250 11.36 -11.18 23.43
CA ILE A 250 11.21 -11.33 24.88
C ILE A 250 12.28 -12.29 25.42
N ASN A 251 12.42 -13.46 24.81
CA ASN A 251 13.42 -14.47 25.22
C ASN A 251 14.86 -13.92 25.16
N LEU A 252 15.19 -13.15 24.13
CA LEU A 252 16.47 -12.44 24.03
C LEU A 252 16.66 -11.44 25.16
N ALA A 253 15.62 -10.67 25.48
CA ALA A 253 15.70 -9.70 26.58
C ALA A 253 15.83 -10.38 27.95
N GLU A 254 15.15 -11.49 28.19
CA GLU A 254 15.28 -12.29 29.43
C GLU A 254 16.69 -12.89 29.57
N THR A 255 17.19 -13.51 28.51
CA THR A 255 18.50 -14.15 28.50
C THR A 255 19.62 -13.14 28.77
N LYS A 256 19.53 -11.94 28.21
CA LYS A 256 20.53 -10.87 28.32
C LYS A 256 20.22 -9.85 29.43
N LEU A 257 19.25 -10.14 30.33
CA LEU A 257 18.75 -9.19 31.34
C LEU A 257 19.86 -8.55 32.19
N LYS A 258 20.85 -9.33 32.54
CA LYS A 258 21.97 -8.88 33.39
C LYS A 258 23.01 -8.04 32.66
N GLU A 259 23.01 -8.03 31.35
CA GLU A 259 24.02 -7.34 30.55
C GLU A 259 23.77 -5.83 30.43
N HIS A 260 22.51 -5.40 30.39
CA HIS A 260 22.18 -3.99 30.24
C HIS A 260 20.74 -3.65 30.61
N ILE A 261 20.53 -2.44 31.17
CA ILE A 261 19.23 -1.93 31.63
C ILE A 261 18.15 -1.89 30.50
N ILE A 262 18.52 -1.82 29.24
CA ILE A 262 17.58 -1.81 28.12
C ILE A 262 16.74 -3.09 28.10
N TYR A 263 17.32 -4.24 28.35
CA TYR A 263 16.59 -5.51 28.42
C TYR A 263 15.51 -5.50 29.49
N ALA A 264 15.84 -4.99 30.69
CA ALA A 264 14.87 -4.80 31.76
C ALA A 264 13.73 -3.83 31.33
N ARG A 265 14.06 -2.78 30.57
CA ARG A 265 13.05 -1.83 30.06
C ARG A 265 12.15 -2.48 29.03
N VAL A 266 12.68 -3.32 28.13
CA VAL A 266 11.85 -4.10 27.18
C VAL A 266 10.89 -4.97 27.97
N LEU A 267 11.37 -5.78 28.91
CA LEU A 267 10.53 -6.66 29.70
C LEU A 267 9.48 -5.93 30.55
N HIS A 268 9.84 -4.77 31.11
CA HIS A 268 8.90 -3.94 31.85
C HIS A 268 7.75 -3.38 30.99
N ASN A 269 8.01 -3.18 29.70
CA ASN A 269 7.03 -2.63 28.76
C ASN A 269 6.29 -3.71 27.95
N ILE A 270 6.48 -4.99 28.23
CA ILE A 270 5.84 -6.10 27.47
C ILE A 270 4.35 -5.86 27.25
N PRO A 271 3.49 -5.58 28.26
CA PRO A 271 2.05 -5.46 28.02
C PRO A 271 1.71 -4.38 26.97
N LEU A 272 2.39 -3.23 27.05
CA LEU A 272 2.19 -2.14 26.10
C LEU A 272 2.72 -2.48 24.70
N LEU A 273 3.86 -3.16 24.63
CA LEU A 273 4.46 -3.58 23.36
C LEU A 273 3.63 -4.67 22.68
N GLU A 274 3.05 -5.59 23.46
CA GLU A 274 2.21 -6.68 22.96
C GLU A 274 0.92 -6.15 22.31
N ASP A 275 0.22 -5.23 22.97
CA ASP A 275 -0.96 -4.59 22.40
C ASP A 275 -0.62 -3.84 21.09
N LYS A 276 0.48 -3.09 21.08
CA LYS A 276 0.95 -2.40 19.88
C LYS A 276 1.37 -3.36 18.78
N TYR A 277 2.11 -4.42 19.14
CA TYR A 277 2.47 -5.47 18.19
C TYR A 277 1.22 -6.03 17.52
N ARG A 278 0.25 -6.47 18.32
CA ARG A 278 -1.01 -7.06 17.84
C ARG A 278 -1.78 -6.13 16.90
N VAL A 279 -1.81 -4.83 17.20
CA VAL A 279 -2.56 -3.83 16.40
C VAL A 279 -1.87 -3.51 15.08
N MET A 280 -0.53 -3.61 15.02
CA MET A 280 0.27 -3.19 13.87
C MET A 280 0.80 -4.37 13.04
N ASP A 281 0.54 -5.61 13.45
CA ASP A 281 1.04 -6.81 12.75
C ASP A 281 0.22 -7.09 11.50
N LEU A 282 0.75 -6.68 10.35
CA LEU A 282 0.16 -6.96 9.05
C LEU A 282 0.45 -8.38 8.54
N SER A 283 1.36 -9.13 9.18
CA SER A 283 1.52 -10.55 8.86
C SER A 283 0.34 -11.39 9.36
N ASN A 284 -0.44 -10.82 10.29
CA ASN A 284 -1.66 -11.40 10.82
C ASN A 284 -2.81 -10.38 10.76
N PRO A 285 -3.33 -10.06 9.57
CA PRO A 285 -4.30 -9.00 9.36
C PRO A 285 -5.57 -9.24 10.17
N MET A 286 -6.14 -8.14 10.72
CA MET A 286 -7.34 -8.15 11.56
C MET A 286 -8.62 -8.36 10.71
N MET A 287 -8.72 -9.54 10.12
CA MET A 287 -9.84 -10.00 9.30
C MET A 287 -10.37 -11.32 9.82
N ASP A 288 -11.67 -11.47 9.90
CA ASP A 288 -12.29 -12.75 10.21
C ASP A 288 -12.36 -13.66 8.97
N ASP A 289 -12.80 -14.91 9.16
CA ASP A 289 -12.89 -15.87 8.05
C ASP A 289 -13.93 -15.46 6.99
N LYS A 290 -14.96 -14.70 7.37
CA LYS A 290 -15.98 -14.20 6.43
C LYS A 290 -15.42 -13.09 5.56
N ASP A 291 -14.62 -12.21 6.16
CA ASP A 291 -13.91 -11.15 5.43
C ASP A 291 -12.96 -11.75 4.40
N LYS A 292 -12.17 -12.74 4.80
CA LYS A 292 -11.24 -13.46 3.91
C LYS A 292 -11.99 -14.17 2.78
N MET A 293 -13.04 -14.91 3.09
CA MET A 293 -13.88 -15.56 2.07
C MET A 293 -14.54 -14.55 1.12
N PHE A 294 -14.90 -13.36 1.60
CA PHE A 294 -15.43 -12.31 0.74
C PHE A 294 -14.35 -11.83 -0.23
N ILE A 295 -13.13 -11.57 0.26
CA ILE A 295 -12.01 -11.12 -0.58
C ILE A 295 -11.66 -12.18 -1.62
N ASP A 296 -11.60 -13.47 -1.25
CA ASP A 296 -11.32 -14.55 -2.20
C ASP A 296 -12.36 -14.59 -3.34
N LYS A 297 -13.64 -14.55 -2.98
CA LYS A 297 -14.72 -14.46 -3.98
C LYS A 297 -14.67 -13.18 -4.82
N PHE A 298 -14.28 -12.06 -4.22
CA PHE A 298 -14.11 -10.79 -4.92
C PHE A 298 -12.97 -10.89 -5.95
N VAL A 299 -11.85 -11.48 -5.58
CA VAL A 299 -10.71 -11.71 -6.49
C VAL A 299 -11.14 -12.55 -7.69
N GLU A 300 -11.85 -13.66 -7.44
CA GLU A 300 -12.24 -14.63 -8.46
C GLU A 300 -13.36 -14.11 -9.39
N ASN A 301 -14.36 -13.43 -8.82
CA ASN A 301 -15.63 -13.23 -9.52
C ASN A 301 -15.91 -11.76 -9.91
N THR A 302 -15.05 -10.80 -9.53
CA THR A 302 -15.30 -9.40 -9.89
C THR A 302 -14.99 -9.16 -11.36
N PRO A 303 -16.03 -8.85 -12.17
CA PRO A 303 -15.82 -8.52 -13.57
C PRO A 303 -15.10 -7.18 -13.70
N LEU A 304 -14.26 -7.07 -14.71
CA LEU A 304 -13.61 -5.82 -15.04
C LEU A 304 -14.43 -5.07 -16.09
N ASN A 305 -14.78 -3.84 -15.76
CA ASN A 305 -15.46 -2.95 -16.67
C ASN A 305 -14.45 -2.04 -17.34
N PHE A 306 -14.65 -1.79 -18.64
CA PHE A 306 -13.91 -0.73 -19.32
C PHE A 306 -14.87 0.10 -20.16
N LEU A 307 -15.20 1.28 -19.66
CA LEU A 307 -16.16 2.22 -20.27
C LEU A 307 -15.44 3.57 -20.52
N PRO A 308 -14.50 3.60 -21.49
CA PRO A 308 -13.65 4.78 -21.72
C PRO A 308 -14.45 6.02 -22.11
N ASP A 309 -15.54 5.88 -22.87
CA ASP A 309 -16.37 7.02 -23.27
C ASP A 309 -17.03 7.67 -22.04
N THR A 310 -17.59 6.86 -21.13
CA THR A 310 -18.15 7.34 -19.85
C THR A 310 -17.09 8.02 -19.00
N PHE A 311 -15.87 7.45 -18.94
CA PHE A 311 -14.75 8.09 -18.23
C PHE A 311 -14.45 9.48 -18.81
N VAL A 312 -14.41 9.62 -20.13
CA VAL A 312 -14.16 10.90 -20.82
C VAL A 312 -15.28 11.90 -20.57
N GLU A 313 -16.55 11.47 -20.62
CA GLU A 313 -17.71 12.31 -20.28
C GLU A 313 -17.57 12.87 -18.86
N MET A 314 -17.27 12.03 -17.88
CA MET A 314 -17.04 12.45 -16.50
C MET A 314 -15.86 13.44 -16.38
N CYS A 315 -14.77 13.22 -17.12
CA CYS A 315 -13.63 14.15 -17.16
C CYS A 315 -14.02 15.54 -17.68
N ASN A 316 -14.92 15.59 -18.65
CA ASN A 316 -15.43 16.85 -19.19
C ASN A 316 -16.38 17.55 -18.20
N GLU A 317 -17.25 16.80 -17.53
CA GLU A 317 -18.13 17.32 -16.45
C GLU A 317 -17.31 17.97 -15.34
N ASP A 318 -16.32 17.26 -14.83
CA ASP A 318 -15.47 17.72 -13.72
C ASP A 318 -14.36 18.67 -14.17
N GLN A 319 -14.15 18.83 -15.48
CA GLN A 319 -13.16 19.71 -16.11
C GLN A 319 -11.71 19.40 -15.65
N ILE A 320 -11.38 18.13 -15.51
CA ILE A 320 -10.03 17.69 -15.07
C ILE A 320 -9.01 17.63 -16.21
N GLY A 321 -9.37 18.08 -17.42
CA GLY A 321 -8.52 18.03 -18.63
C GLY A 321 -7.17 18.77 -18.51
N ASN A 322 -7.06 19.73 -17.58
CA ASN A 322 -5.78 20.39 -17.28
C ASN A 322 -4.79 19.45 -16.56
N LEU A 323 -5.27 18.44 -15.84
CA LEU A 323 -4.49 17.47 -15.10
C LEU A 323 -4.22 16.19 -15.91
N ILE A 324 -5.18 15.82 -16.80
CA ILE A 324 -5.08 14.68 -17.69
C ILE A 324 -5.32 15.16 -19.12
N ARG A 325 -4.23 15.48 -19.82
CA ARG A 325 -4.33 15.95 -21.21
C ARG A 325 -4.76 14.83 -22.14
N ASN A 326 -5.62 15.16 -23.12
CA ASN A 326 -6.14 14.20 -24.09
C ASN A 326 -6.71 12.95 -23.40
N THR A 327 -7.73 13.15 -22.59
CA THR A 327 -8.34 12.13 -21.71
C THR A 327 -8.78 10.87 -22.46
N ASP A 328 -9.29 10.98 -23.69
CA ASP A 328 -9.69 9.83 -24.49
C ASP A 328 -8.49 8.96 -24.88
N TYR A 329 -7.45 9.55 -25.43
CA TYR A 329 -6.21 8.82 -25.74
C TYR A 329 -5.58 8.26 -24.46
N TRP A 330 -5.54 9.07 -23.39
CA TRP A 330 -4.93 8.69 -22.13
C TRP A 330 -5.57 7.44 -21.52
N VAL A 331 -6.91 7.41 -21.44
CA VAL A 331 -7.60 6.27 -20.80
C VAL A 331 -7.44 4.98 -21.61
N ARG A 332 -7.51 5.07 -22.93
CA ARG A 332 -7.35 3.91 -23.81
C ARG A 332 -5.92 3.39 -23.83
N ASP A 333 -4.91 4.27 -23.85
CA ASP A 333 -3.49 3.93 -23.82
C ASP A 333 -3.06 3.30 -22.49
N ILE A 334 -3.48 3.88 -21.37
CA ILE A 334 -3.10 3.42 -20.03
C ILE A 334 -3.61 2.01 -19.70
N PHE A 335 -4.85 1.72 -20.09
CA PHE A 335 -5.51 0.47 -19.68
C PHE A 335 -5.49 -0.61 -20.77
N LYS A 336 -4.84 -0.37 -21.92
CA LYS A 336 -4.77 -1.30 -23.04
C LYS A 336 -4.21 -2.65 -22.61
N ASP A 337 -3.03 -2.66 -22.02
CA ASP A 337 -2.31 -3.90 -21.65
C ASP A 337 -3.03 -4.69 -20.54
N LEU A 338 -3.76 -4.01 -19.65
CA LEU A 338 -4.58 -4.66 -18.64
C LEU A 338 -5.76 -5.45 -19.24
N LEU A 339 -6.22 -5.07 -20.41
CA LEU A 339 -7.31 -5.75 -21.11
C LEU A 339 -6.79 -6.90 -21.97
N GLU A 340 -5.62 -6.75 -22.59
CA GLU A 340 -5.00 -7.76 -23.43
C GLU A 340 -4.54 -8.98 -22.60
N ASN A 341 -4.07 -8.78 -21.38
CA ASN A 341 -3.63 -9.84 -20.47
C ASN A 341 -4.76 -10.69 -19.87
N GLN A 342 -6.04 -10.38 -20.20
CA GLN A 342 -7.21 -11.07 -19.64
C GLN A 342 -7.99 -11.89 -20.70
N GLN A 343 -7.55 -11.89 -21.95
CA GLN A 343 -8.08 -12.72 -23.01
C GLN A 343 -7.29 -14.02 -23.16
#